data_b011a7b09b0e42788922cce5f28743bf
#
_entry.id   b011a7b09b0e42788922cce5f28743bf
#
_cell.length_a   1.000
_cell.length_b   1.000
_cell.length_c   1.000
_cell.angle_alpha   90.00
_cell.angle_beta   90.00
_cell.angle_gamma   90.00
#
_symmetry.space_group_name_H-M   'P 1'
#
loop_
_entity.id
_entity.type
_entity.pdbx_description
1 polymer ?
#
loop_
_entity_poly.entity_id
_entity_poly.type
_entity_poly.pdbx_seq_one_letter_code
_entity_poly.pdbx_strand_id
1 'polypeptide(L)'
;MDIKKLLLSITCLLFMAFSINTVNAQQSENKVGLGLMVGEPTGISFKAWTSDDTAIDAGLAWSVGRYDAVNIHADYLWHDFSVFGDEIERGRLPVYYGIGGRIVFADDYPDPGDENVVLGARVPVGINYLLEENPIGFFLEVAPIVNIIPETDFDVDAALGVRYYF
;
A
#
# COMPACT_ATOMS: atom_id res chain seq x y z
N MET A 1 -27.51 -0.67 -2.52
CA MET A 1 -26.92 0.70 -2.42
C MET A 1 -26.48 1.11 -3.81
N ASP A 2 -26.85 2.29 -4.28
CA ASP A 2 -26.63 2.68 -5.69
C ASP A 2 -25.12 2.90 -5.93
N ILE A 3 -24.54 2.09 -6.81
CA ILE A 3 -23.09 2.12 -7.15
C ILE A 3 -22.60 3.51 -7.54
N LYS A 4 -23.46 4.32 -8.18
CA LYS A 4 -23.15 5.71 -8.53
C LYS A 4 -22.99 6.62 -7.30
N LYS A 5 -23.78 6.37 -6.23
CA LYS A 5 -23.67 7.10 -4.97
C LYS A 5 -22.43 6.68 -4.19
N LEU A 6 -22.06 5.40 -4.26
CA LEU A 6 -20.83 4.88 -3.65
C LEU A 6 -19.59 5.46 -4.33
N LEU A 7 -19.54 5.46 -5.65
CA LEU A 7 -18.45 6.07 -6.42
C LEU A 7 -18.33 7.57 -6.18
N LEU A 8 -19.44 8.29 -6.09
CA LEU A 8 -19.46 9.72 -5.79
C LEU A 8 -18.94 10.01 -4.37
N SER A 9 -19.30 9.17 -3.39
CA SER A 9 -18.80 9.29 -2.02
C SER A 9 -17.31 9.02 -1.91
N ILE A 10 -16.79 8.02 -2.62
CA ILE A 10 -15.36 7.69 -2.66
C ILE A 10 -14.59 8.82 -3.34
N THR A 11 -15.11 9.40 -4.43
CA THR A 11 -14.49 10.54 -5.13
C THR A 11 -14.46 11.77 -4.23
N CYS A 12 -15.52 12.04 -3.45
CA CYS A 12 -15.55 13.15 -2.49
C CYS A 12 -14.57 12.97 -1.33
N LEU A 13 -14.42 11.73 -0.82
CA LEU A 13 -13.45 11.38 0.23
C LEU A 13 -12.01 11.54 -0.27
N LEU A 14 -11.72 11.10 -1.49
CA LEU A 14 -10.42 11.30 -2.15
C LEU A 14 -10.12 12.79 -2.37
N PHE A 15 -11.12 13.59 -2.75
CA PHE A 15 -10.94 15.04 -2.93
C PHE A 15 -10.74 15.77 -1.60
N MET A 16 -11.40 15.35 -0.50
CA MET A 16 -11.17 15.89 0.85
C MET A 16 -9.78 15.53 1.38
N ALA A 17 -9.27 14.33 1.12
CA ALA A 17 -7.92 13.94 1.50
C ALA A 17 -6.84 14.78 0.77
N PHE A 18 -7.10 15.23 -0.45
CA PHE A 18 -6.19 16.10 -1.22
C PHE A 18 -6.17 17.54 -0.73
N SER A 19 -7.20 17.99 0.01
CA SER A 19 -7.33 19.39 0.46
C SER A 19 -6.61 19.72 1.78
N ILE A 20 -5.97 18.75 2.44
CA ILE A 20 -5.36 18.93 3.77
C ILE A 20 -3.90 19.46 3.69
N ASN A 21 -3.31 19.58 2.49
CA ASN A 21 -1.88 19.90 2.34
C ASN A 21 -1.57 21.32 1.88
N THR A 22 -2.12 22.34 2.55
CA THR A 22 -1.66 23.71 2.35
C THR A 22 -1.27 24.40 3.67
N VAL A 23 -0.45 23.72 4.50
CA VAL A 23 0.22 24.43 5.61
C VAL A 23 1.64 23.87 5.77
N ASN A 24 2.62 24.76 5.53
CA ASN A 24 4.06 24.61 5.70
C ASN A 24 4.84 23.97 4.54
N ALA A 25 4.88 24.69 3.42
CA ALA A 25 5.92 24.54 2.40
C ALA A 25 7.23 25.23 2.87
N GLN A 26 7.92 24.64 3.84
CA GLN A 26 9.35 24.93 4.08
C GLN A 26 9.96 23.70 4.76
N GLN A 27 10.73 22.96 3.99
CA GLN A 27 11.56 21.83 4.40
C GLN A 27 10.85 20.48 4.51
N SER A 28 10.32 19.97 3.38
CA SER A 28 10.15 18.54 3.20
C SER A 28 9.97 18.19 1.73
N GLU A 29 11.07 18.01 1.07
CA GLU A 29 11.07 17.54 -0.32
C GLU A 29 10.48 16.11 -0.37
N ASN A 30 9.48 15.92 -1.27
CA ASN A 30 9.01 14.62 -1.75
C ASN A 30 8.45 13.65 -0.69
N LYS A 31 7.39 14.05 0.01
CA LYS A 31 6.75 13.21 1.04
C LYS A 31 5.73 12.20 0.53
N VAL A 32 5.21 12.38 -0.67
CA VAL A 32 4.16 11.54 -1.23
C VAL A 32 4.70 10.78 -2.43
N GLY A 33 4.59 9.47 -2.41
CA GLY A 33 4.99 8.57 -3.49
C GLY A 33 3.76 7.91 -4.13
N LEU A 34 3.75 7.87 -5.44
CA LEU A 34 2.79 7.13 -6.23
C LEU A 34 3.53 6.20 -7.19
N GLY A 35 3.05 4.99 -7.36
CA GLY A 35 3.75 4.02 -8.18
C GLY A 35 2.95 2.79 -8.55
N LEU A 36 3.67 1.80 -9.01
CA LEU A 36 3.12 0.51 -9.41
C LEU A 36 3.75 -0.59 -8.57
N MET A 37 2.98 -1.62 -8.31
CA MET A 37 3.43 -2.86 -7.67
C MET A 37 3.02 -4.07 -8.51
N VAL A 38 3.86 -5.09 -8.48
CA VAL A 38 3.71 -6.37 -9.19
C VAL A 38 3.96 -7.49 -8.21
N GLY A 39 3.10 -8.47 -8.22
CA GLY A 39 3.12 -9.63 -7.34
C GLY A 39 1.71 -10.00 -6.92
N GLU A 40 1.56 -10.42 -5.71
CA GLU A 40 0.27 -10.60 -5.03
C GLU A 40 0.19 -9.56 -3.89
N PRO A 41 -0.58 -8.48 -4.03
CA PRO A 41 -1.38 -8.08 -5.19
C PRO A 41 -0.61 -7.27 -6.25
N THR A 42 -1.18 -7.16 -7.47
CA THR A 42 -0.66 -6.31 -8.55
C THR A 42 -1.55 -5.08 -8.73
N GLY A 43 -0.96 -3.87 -8.77
CA GLY A 43 -1.76 -2.65 -8.88
C GLY A 43 -1.00 -1.35 -8.68
N ILE A 44 -1.72 -0.36 -8.14
CA ILE A 44 -1.21 0.97 -7.83
C ILE A 44 -0.80 1.00 -6.36
N SER A 45 0.35 1.61 -6.10
CA SER A 45 0.90 1.78 -4.76
C SER A 45 1.02 3.26 -4.43
N PHE A 46 0.62 3.62 -3.23
CA PHE A 46 0.70 4.96 -2.65
C PHE A 46 1.47 4.91 -1.34
N LYS A 47 2.31 5.91 -1.07
CA LYS A 47 3.02 6.07 0.20
C LYS A 47 3.08 7.54 0.59
N ALA A 48 2.80 7.84 1.85
CA ALA A 48 2.95 9.18 2.40
C ALA A 48 3.80 9.12 3.67
N TRP A 49 4.96 9.80 3.66
CA TRP A 49 5.79 9.94 4.84
C TRP A 49 5.12 10.86 5.86
N THR A 50 4.94 10.36 7.07
CA THR A 50 4.35 11.10 8.21
C THR A 50 5.41 11.70 9.11
N SER A 51 6.62 11.11 9.12
CA SER A 51 7.82 11.62 9.76
C SER A 51 9.06 11.14 8.98
N ASP A 52 10.25 11.32 9.54
CA ASP A 52 11.51 10.89 8.91
C ASP A 52 11.64 9.37 8.83
N ASP A 53 10.95 8.64 9.71
CA ASP A 53 11.02 7.19 9.86
C ASP A 53 9.66 6.48 9.78
N THR A 54 8.55 7.20 9.67
CA THR A 54 7.21 6.62 9.58
C THR A 54 6.46 7.03 8.34
N ALA A 55 5.59 6.15 7.83
CA ALA A 55 4.78 6.42 6.66
C ALA A 55 3.43 5.71 6.74
N ILE A 56 2.44 6.25 6.01
CA ILE A 56 1.24 5.53 5.62
C ILE A 56 1.47 4.99 4.22
N ASP A 57 1.23 3.70 4.04
CA ASP A 57 1.25 3.00 2.76
C ASP A 57 -0.16 2.56 2.40
N ALA A 58 -0.50 2.59 1.13
CA ALA A 58 -1.78 2.10 0.65
C ALA A 58 -1.65 1.51 -0.76
N GLY A 59 -2.50 0.55 -1.07
CA GLY A 59 -2.54 -0.05 -2.40
C GLY A 59 -3.95 -0.29 -2.87
N LEU A 60 -4.12 -0.13 -4.18
CA LEU A 60 -5.29 -0.54 -4.93
C LEU A 60 -4.83 -1.51 -6.00
N ALA A 61 -5.25 -2.74 -5.86
CA ALA A 61 -4.83 -3.80 -6.74
C ALA A 61 -6.04 -4.56 -7.29
N TRP A 62 -5.82 -5.21 -8.42
CA TRP A 62 -6.80 -6.06 -9.04
C TRP A 62 -6.14 -7.35 -9.50
N SER A 63 -6.81 -8.46 -9.31
CA SER A 63 -6.40 -9.74 -9.90
C SER A 63 -7.39 -10.11 -11.00
N VAL A 64 -6.82 -10.54 -12.13
CA VAL A 64 -7.57 -11.08 -13.25
C VAL A 64 -7.17 -12.54 -13.36
N GLY A 65 -8.05 -13.44 -12.92
CA GLY A 65 -7.71 -14.85 -12.88
C GLY A 65 -8.92 -15.75 -12.73
N ARG A 66 -8.83 -16.72 -11.82
CA ARG A 66 -9.95 -17.64 -11.54
C ARG A 66 -11.13 -16.91 -10.89
N TYR A 67 -10.85 -15.81 -10.17
CA TYR A 67 -11.82 -14.91 -9.56
C TYR A 67 -11.36 -13.47 -9.85
N ASP A 68 -12.30 -12.64 -10.28
CA ASP A 68 -12.04 -11.21 -10.41
C ASP A 68 -12.12 -10.59 -9.01
N ALA A 69 -11.03 -9.99 -8.56
CA ALA A 69 -10.97 -9.41 -7.22
C ALA A 69 -10.33 -8.03 -7.23
N VAL A 70 -10.87 -7.14 -6.40
CA VAL A 70 -10.27 -5.84 -6.09
C VAL A 70 -9.79 -5.88 -4.65
N ASN A 71 -8.49 -5.64 -4.47
CA ASN A 71 -7.83 -5.60 -3.16
C ASN A 71 -7.45 -4.15 -2.84
N ILE A 72 -7.86 -3.69 -1.66
CA ILE A 72 -7.48 -2.39 -1.11
C ILE A 72 -6.83 -2.65 0.24
N HIS A 73 -5.63 -2.12 0.44
CA HIS A 73 -4.97 -2.19 1.73
C HIS A 73 -4.45 -0.82 2.17
N ALA A 74 -4.28 -0.68 3.47
CA ALA A 74 -3.63 0.47 4.09
C ALA A 74 -2.88 0.06 5.34
N ASP A 75 -1.63 0.54 5.47
CA ASP A 75 -0.69 0.15 6.49
C ASP A 75 -0.02 1.38 7.11
N TYR A 76 0.31 1.30 8.38
CA TYR A 76 1.23 2.22 9.05
C TYR A 76 2.59 1.54 9.17
N LEU A 77 3.64 2.20 8.65
CA LEU A 77 4.98 1.64 8.53
C LEU A 77 5.99 2.40 9.39
N TRP A 78 6.89 1.66 10.01
CA TRP A 78 8.11 2.15 10.67
C TRP A 78 9.31 1.71 9.83
N HIS A 79 10.24 2.64 9.60
CA HIS A 79 11.45 2.42 8.79
C HIS A 79 12.70 2.53 9.66
N ASP A 80 13.59 1.57 9.51
CA ASP A 80 14.92 1.59 10.13
C ASP A 80 15.98 1.79 9.04
N PHE A 81 16.60 2.98 9.05
CA PHE A 81 17.65 3.36 8.12
C PHE A 81 19.04 2.90 8.57
N SER A 82 19.18 2.37 9.78
CA SER A 82 20.48 1.99 10.36
C SER A 82 20.94 0.61 9.92
N VAL A 83 20.02 -0.26 9.48
CA VAL A 83 20.32 -1.68 9.16
C VAL A 83 21.38 -1.81 8.07
N PHE A 84 21.29 -0.97 7.02
CA PHE A 84 22.23 -0.98 5.88
C PHE A 84 22.90 0.38 5.67
N GLY A 85 22.84 1.28 6.67
CA GLY A 85 23.26 2.67 6.52
C GLY A 85 24.70 2.85 6.09
N ASP A 86 25.62 2.03 6.59
CA ASP A 86 27.06 2.12 6.30
C ASP A 86 27.46 1.31 5.05
N GLU A 87 26.60 0.48 4.50
CA GLU A 87 26.91 -0.40 3.38
C GLU A 87 26.47 0.15 2.02
N ILE A 88 25.64 1.20 2.00
CA ILE A 88 25.10 1.79 0.78
C ILE A 88 25.86 3.10 0.44
N GLU A 89 26.66 3.07 -0.60
CA GLU A 89 27.44 4.24 -1.05
C GLU A 89 26.56 5.34 -1.65
N ARG A 90 25.41 5.01 -2.22
CA ARG A 90 24.48 5.94 -2.85
C ARG A 90 23.03 5.57 -2.55
N GLY A 91 22.22 6.56 -2.19
CA GLY A 91 20.83 6.37 -1.82
C GLY A 91 20.65 5.90 -0.37
N ARG A 92 19.47 5.40 -0.06
CA ARG A 92 19.12 4.86 1.27
C ARG A 92 18.32 3.57 1.11
N LEU A 93 18.61 2.58 1.97
CA LEU A 93 17.97 1.28 1.94
C LEU A 93 17.37 0.95 3.34
N PRO A 94 16.33 1.63 3.80
CA PRO A 94 15.67 1.25 5.04
C PRO A 94 14.96 -0.10 4.93
N VAL A 95 15.04 -0.86 6.01
CA VAL A 95 14.12 -1.94 6.29
C VAL A 95 12.88 -1.33 6.91
N TYR A 96 11.70 -1.83 6.57
CA TYR A 96 10.46 -1.40 7.20
C TYR A 96 9.61 -2.57 7.65
N TYR A 97 8.78 -2.30 8.64
CA TYR A 97 7.73 -3.18 9.11
C TYR A 97 6.52 -2.34 9.51
N GLY A 98 5.37 -2.98 9.59
CA GLY A 98 4.15 -2.24 9.89
C GLY A 98 2.99 -3.10 10.33
N ILE A 99 1.87 -2.43 10.48
CA ILE A 99 0.58 -3.04 10.74
C ILE A 99 -0.49 -2.33 9.94
N GLY A 100 -1.42 -3.08 9.41
CA GLY A 100 -2.52 -2.54 8.64
C GLY A 100 -3.64 -3.51 8.40
N GLY A 101 -4.43 -3.20 7.40
CA GLY A 101 -5.56 -4.03 7.01
C GLY A 101 -5.78 -4.06 5.51
N ARG A 102 -6.49 -5.09 5.08
CA ARG A 102 -6.94 -5.21 3.69
C ARG A 102 -8.44 -5.49 3.62
N ILE A 103 -9.03 -5.05 2.52
CA ILE A 103 -10.37 -5.40 2.09
C ILE A 103 -10.25 -5.95 0.68
N VAL A 104 -10.80 -7.15 0.45
CA VAL A 104 -10.87 -7.77 -0.87
C VAL A 104 -12.34 -7.93 -1.23
N PHE A 105 -12.70 -7.43 -2.40
CA PHE A 105 -13.99 -7.67 -3.03
C PHE A 105 -13.76 -8.69 -4.14
N ALA A 106 -14.30 -9.88 -3.96
CA ALA A 106 -14.15 -10.98 -4.91
C ALA A 106 -15.51 -11.36 -5.49
N ASP A 107 -15.57 -11.45 -6.81
CA ASP A 107 -16.70 -11.98 -7.53
C ASP A 107 -16.49 -13.50 -7.76
N ASP A 108 -17.57 -14.27 -7.73
CA ASP A 108 -17.56 -15.73 -7.95
C ASP A 108 -16.72 -16.54 -6.92
N TYR A 109 -16.65 -16.08 -5.67
CA TYR A 109 -15.93 -16.78 -4.62
C TYR A 109 -16.83 -17.11 -3.42
N PRO A 110 -16.84 -18.37 -2.88
CA PRO A 110 -16.17 -19.57 -3.40
C PRO A 110 -16.91 -20.21 -4.59
N ASP A 111 -18.17 -19.88 -4.81
CA ASP A 111 -19.02 -20.43 -5.86
C ASP A 111 -19.38 -19.37 -6.93
N PRO A 112 -19.60 -19.78 -8.19
CA PRO A 112 -20.00 -18.86 -9.26
C PRO A 112 -21.30 -18.11 -8.93
N GLY A 113 -21.25 -16.76 -8.98
CA GLY A 113 -22.37 -15.87 -8.68
C GLY A 113 -22.42 -15.35 -7.23
N ASP A 114 -21.47 -15.73 -6.37
CA ASP A 114 -21.34 -15.19 -5.03
C ASP A 114 -20.40 -13.97 -5.01
N GLU A 115 -20.86 -12.89 -4.41
CA GLU A 115 -20.03 -11.72 -4.09
C GLU A 115 -19.60 -11.81 -2.63
N ASN A 116 -18.31 -11.87 -2.38
CA ASN A 116 -17.77 -11.95 -1.03
C ASN A 116 -16.82 -10.80 -0.70
N VAL A 117 -16.91 -10.33 0.53
CA VAL A 117 -15.99 -9.35 1.09
C VAL A 117 -15.09 -10.04 2.10
N VAL A 118 -13.78 -9.99 1.85
CA VAL A 118 -12.77 -10.50 2.78
C VAL A 118 -12.14 -9.32 3.51
N LEU A 119 -12.13 -9.38 4.84
CA LEU A 119 -11.41 -8.43 5.69
C LEU A 119 -10.26 -9.14 6.39
N GLY A 120 -9.07 -8.55 6.32
CA GLY A 120 -7.88 -9.10 6.96
C GLY A 120 -7.02 -8.05 7.64
N ALA A 121 -6.34 -8.45 8.71
CA ALA A 121 -5.25 -7.72 9.30
C ALA A 121 -3.93 -8.17 8.67
N ARG A 122 -3.03 -7.21 8.33
CA ARG A 122 -1.75 -7.50 7.69
C ARG A 122 -0.58 -6.90 8.46
N VAL A 123 0.57 -7.56 8.34
CA VAL A 123 1.82 -7.14 8.97
C VAL A 123 2.90 -7.09 7.88
N PRO A 124 3.01 -5.98 7.14
CA PRO A 124 4.02 -5.86 6.10
C PRO A 124 5.43 -5.76 6.69
N VAL A 125 6.38 -6.41 6.02
CA VAL A 125 7.82 -6.31 6.24
C VAL A 125 8.49 -6.18 4.88
N GLY A 126 9.44 -5.25 4.75
CA GLY A 126 10.07 -5.03 3.46
C GLY A 126 11.33 -4.18 3.53
N ILE A 127 11.88 -3.95 2.35
CA ILE A 127 12.98 -3.03 2.11
C ILE A 127 12.56 -1.98 1.08
N ASN A 128 13.07 -0.76 1.24
CA ASN A 128 12.77 0.33 0.34
C ASN A 128 14.07 1.00 -0.10
N TYR A 129 14.46 0.87 -1.37
CA TYR A 129 15.62 1.53 -1.90
C TYR A 129 15.25 2.89 -2.48
N LEU A 130 15.69 3.97 -1.83
CA LEU A 130 15.46 5.35 -2.21
C LEU A 130 16.70 5.89 -2.94
N LEU A 131 16.54 6.28 -4.20
CA LEU A 131 17.63 6.87 -4.99
C LEU A 131 18.00 8.27 -4.45
N GLU A 132 19.28 8.60 -4.47
CA GLU A 132 19.78 9.88 -3.99
C GLU A 132 19.51 11.04 -4.97
N GLU A 133 19.75 10.80 -6.25
CA GLU A 133 19.69 11.84 -7.29
C GLU A 133 18.30 11.98 -7.94
N ASN A 134 17.40 11.02 -7.71
CA ASN A 134 16.08 10.98 -8.33
C ASN A 134 15.01 10.67 -7.31
N PRO A 135 13.84 11.27 -7.41
CA PRO A 135 12.72 11.01 -6.50
C PRO A 135 12.03 9.68 -6.81
N ILE A 136 12.83 8.61 -6.91
CA ILE A 136 12.36 7.26 -7.22
C ILE A 136 12.77 6.33 -6.08
N GLY A 137 11.82 5.50 -5.65
CA GLY A 137 12.07 4.41 -4.72
C GLY A 137 11.58 3.09 -5.26
N PHE A 138 12.35 2.03 -5.00
CA PHE A 138 11.97 0.65 -5.27
C PHE A 138 11.68 -0.03 -3.95
N PHE A 139 10.72 -0.92 -3.91
CA PHE A 139 10.41 -1.68 -2.70
C PHE A 139 10.19 -3.16 -3.00
N LEU A 140 10.51 -3.97 -2.01
CA LEU A 140 10.15 -5.38 -1.93
C LEU A 140 9.47 -5.60 -0.59
N GLU A 141 8.30 -6.21 -0.60
CA GLU A 141 7.46 -6.41 0.57
C GLU A 141 6.92 -7.84 0.63
N VAL A 142 6.85 -8.36 1.84
CA VAL A 142 6.09 -9.56 2.19
C VAL A 142 5.17 -9.20 3.34
N ALA A 143 3.91 -9.54 3.25
CA ALA A 143 2.91 -9.23 4.27
C ALA A 143 2.11 -10.47 4.65
N PRO A 144 2.43 -11.14 5.76
CA PRO A 144 1.54 -12.09 6.40
C PRO A 144 0.19 -11.46 6.76
N ILE A 145 -0.90 -12.19 6.54
CA ILE A 145 -2.25 -11.72 6.69
C ILE A 145 -3.06 -12.74 7.47
N VAL A 146 -3.91 -12.24 8.35
CA VAL A 146 -4.96 -13.01 8.99
C VAL A 146 -6.30 -12.46 8.50
N ASN A 147 -6.98 -13.19 7.66
CA ASN A 147 -8.36 -12.91 7.28
C ASN A 147 -9.28 -13.18 8.47
N ILE A 148 -10.27 -12.33 8.68
CA ILE A 148 -11.19 -12.39 9.82
C ILE A 148 -12.62 -12.62 9.32
N ILE A 149 -12.94 -12.15 8.15
CA ILE A 149 -14.25 -12.26 7.49
C ILE A 149 -14.02 -12.75 6.06
N PRO A 150 -14.81 -13.68 5.52
CA PRO A 150 -15.95 -14.40 6.15
C PRO A 150 -15.50 -15.48 7.12
N GLU A 151 -14.30 -16.01 6.97
CA GLU A 151 -13.72 -17.07 7.80
C GLU A 151 -12.30 -16.69 8.21
N THR A 152 -11.85 -17.24 9.35
CA THR A 152 -10.46 -17.01 9.78
C THR A 152 -9.52 -17.90 9.00
N ASP A 153 -8.67 -17.28 8.19
CA ASP A 153 -7.69 -17.95 7.34
C ASP A 153 -6.38 -17.17 7.31
N PHE A 154 -5.28 -17.84 6.97
CA PHE A 154 -3.95 -17.24 6.81
C PHE A 154 -3.61 -17.11 5.35
N ASP A 155 -3.06 -15.94 5.01
CA ASP A 155 -2.61 -15.62 3.66
C ASP A 155 -1.29 -14.84 3.70
N VAL A 156 -0.60 -14.73 2.58
CA VAL A 156 0.66 -14.00 2.45
C VAL A 156 0.68 -13.25 1.14
N ASP A 157 0.76 -11.93 1.21
CA ASP A 157 1.04 -11.09 0.06
C ASP A 157 2.56 -10.96 -0.13
N ALA A 158 3.03 -10.92 -1.39
CA ALA A 158 4.39 -10.60 -1.73
C ALA A 158 4.44 -9.75 -3.00
N ALA A 159 5.02 -8.57 -2.92
CA ALA A 159 5.05 -7.60 -4.00
C ALA A 159 6.41 -6.90 -4.10
N LEU A 160 6.76 -6.53 -5.32
CA LEU A 160 7.82 -5.58 -5.62
C LEU A 160 7.23 -4.40 -6.39
N GLY A 161 7.82 -3.22 -6.25
CA GLY A 161 7.29 -2.06 -6.95
C GLY A 161 8.25 -0.90 -7.03
N VAL A 162 7.78 0.12 -7.73
CA VAL A 162 8.48 1.38 -7.92
C VAL A 162 7.53 2.54 -7.64
N ARG A 163 8.02 3.58 -6.95
CA ARG A 163 7.27 4.80 -6.64
C ARG A 163 8.07 6.02 -7.07
N TYR A 164 7.38 7.01 -7.58
CA TYR A 164 7.88 8.36 -7.79
C TYR A 164 7.36 9.24 -6.65
N TYR A 165 8.26 10.01 -6.03
CA TYR A 165 7.97 10.88 -4.89
C TYR A 165 7.87 12.34 -5.32
N PHE A 166 6.85 13.05 -4.80
CA PHE A 166 6.55 14.46 -5.12
C PHE A 166 6.83 15.37 -3.94
#